data_40e6ebb7756e6d0eb0d0954141fc9631
#
_entry.id   40e6ebb7756e6d0eb0d0954141fc9631
#
_cell.length_a   1.000
_cell.length_b   1.000
_cell.length_c   1.000
_cell.angle_alpha   90.00
_cell.angle_beta   90.00
_cell.angle_gamma   90.00
#
_symmetry.space_group_name_H-M   'P 1'
#
loop_
_entity.id
_entity.type
_entity.pdbx_description
1 polymer ?
#
loop_
_entity_poly.entity_id
_entity_poly.type
_entity_poly.pdbx_seq_one_letter_code
_entity_poly.pdbx_strand_id
1 'polypeptide(L)'
;TTFVSHNIKTSCSMNYNFDEIINRNGTDSVKWDAVERRWGRNDLIPMWVADMDFRTAEPIIEALRRRTEHGIFGYTRVPDAYYEALTRWFERRHGWTIRRDWVIYTSGVVPAVSAIIKALTAPGDRVLVQTPVYNCFFSSIRNNGCETAVSPLVYADGTYTVDFDDFEKKAADQRVKLFLLCNPHNPGGRVWTREELIRMGEICIRCLLYTSPSPRD
;
A
#
# COMPACT_ATOMS: atom_id res chain seq x y z
N THR A 1 12.17 -46.22 5.37
CA THR A 1 11.75 -45.12 4.51
C THR A 1 12.50 -43.87 4.93
N THR A 2 13.58 -43.57 4.20
CA THR A 2 14.61 -42.59 4.54
C THR A 2 14.13 -41.19 4.11
N PHE A 3 13.91 -40.29 5.08
CA PHE A 3 13.67 -38.88 4.80
C PHE A 3 14.98 -38.23 4.35
N VAL A 4 15.05 -37.84 3.10
CA VAL A 4 16.14 -37.03 2.56
C VAL A 4 15.88 -35.58 3.00
N SER A 5 16.62 -35.12 3.99
CA SER A 5 16.69 -33.72 4.36
C SER A 5 17.38 -32.93 3.26
N HIS A 6 16.64 -32.19 2.45
CA HIS A 6 17.21 -31.23 1.53
C HIS A 6 17.71 -30.02 2.34
N ASN A 7 18.99 -30.04 2.65
CA ASN A 7 19.75 -28.88 3.08
C ASN A 7 19.72 -27.83 1.97
N ILE A 8 18.83 -26.83 2.06
CA ILE A 8 18.92 -25.61 1.24
C ILE A 8 20.00 -24.73 1.87
N LYS A 9 21.26 -25.06 1.62
CA LYS A 9 22.36 -24.11 1.62
C LYS A 9 22.34 -23.43 0.26
N THR A 10 21.86 -22.22 0.18
CA THR A 10 22.32 -21.28 -0.87
C THR A 10 22.00 -19.87 -0.41
N SER A 11 22.94 -19.24 0.28
CA SER A 11 23.13 -17.80 0.13
C SER A 11 23.78 -17.58 -1.23
N CYS A 12 23.01 -17.69 -2.30
CA CYS A 12 23.40 -17.12 -3.56
C CYS A 12 23.29 -15.61 -3.40
N SER A 13 24.39 -14.92 -3.18
CA SER A 13 24.44 -13.47 -3.29
C SER A 13 24.20 -13.15 -4.77
N MET A 14 22.94 -12.95 -5.15
CA MET A 14 22.63 -12.47 -6.49
C MET A 14 23.10 -11.02 -6.54
N ASN A 15 24.14 -10.78 -7.34
CA ASN A 15 24.61 -9.44 -7.64
C ASN A 15 23.62 -8.81 -8.63
N TYR A 16 22.84 -7.85 -8.14
CA TYR A 16 21.99 -7.01 -8.99
C TYR A 16 22.79 -5.79 -9.44
N ASN A 17 22.73 -5.48 -10.75
CA ASN A 17 23.33 -4.26 -11.29
C ASN A 17 22.27 -3.14 -11.24
N PHE A 18 22.41 -2.22 -10.28
CA PHE A 18 21.53 -1.05 -10.15
C PHE A 18 22.02 0.16 -10.93
N ASP A 19 23.21 0.08 -11.56
CA ASP A 19 23.79 1.13 -12.40
C ASP A 19 23.43 0.95 -13.88
N GLU A 20 22.78 -0.16 -14.24
CA GLU A 20 22.31 -0.40 -15.60
C GLU A 20 21.20 0.58 -15.97
N ILE A 21 21.43 1.38 -17.02
CA ILE A 21 20.42 2.30 -17.54
C ILE A 21 19.53 1.54 -18.52
N ILE A 22 18.26 1.35 -18.11
CA ILE A 22 17.25 0.67 -18.92
C ILE A 22 16.38 1.73 -19.60
N ASN A 23 16.41 1.76 -20.94
CA ASN A 23 15.53 2.64 -21.70
C ASN A 23 14.07 2.16 -21.57
N ARG A 24 13.20 3.02 -21.08
CA ARG A 24 11.77 2.75 -20.88
C ARG A 24 10.88 3.56 -21.81
N ASN A 25 11.44 4.35 -22.73
CA ASN A 25 10.68 5.05 -23.75
C ASN A 25 10.14 4.07 -24.79
N GLY A 26 8.89 4.25 -25.23
CA GLY A 26 8.25 3.37 -26.19
C GLY A 26 7.83 2.01 -25.62
N THR A 27 7.66 1.92 -24.31
CA THR A 27 7.22 0.69 -23.62
C THR A 27 5.84 0.81 -22.98
N ASP A 28 5.07 1.83 -23.37
CA ASP A 28 3.80 2.21 -22.74
C ASP A 28 3.91 2.57 -21.26
N SER A 29 5.11 2.95 -20.82
CA SER A 29 5.35 3.38 -19.46
C SER A 29 4.64 4.71 -19.17
N VAL A 30 3.67 4.69 -18.26
CA VAL A 30 3.00 5.93 -17.82
C VAL A 30 3.99 6.94 -17.25
N LYS A 31 5.05 6.48 -16.58
CA LYS A 31 6.09 7.34 -16.01
C LYS A 31 6.90 8.07 -17.10
N TRP A 32 7.28 7.37 -18.17
CA TRP A 32 8.15 7.89 -19.21
C TRP A 32 7.39 8.40 -20.43
N ASP A 33 6.48 7.62 -20.99
CA ASP A 33 5.84 7.93 -22.27
C ASP A 33 4.70 8.96 -22.15
N ALA A 34 4.18 9.20 -20.94
CA ALA A 34 3.15 10.21 -20.75
C ALA A 34 3.66 11.62 -20.44
N VAL A 35 4.98 11.82 -20.34
CA VAL A 35 5.60 13.11 -19.95
C VAL A 35 5.23 14.20 -20.94
N GLU A 36 5.49 14.01 -22.20
CA GLU A 36 5.22 15.00 -23.26
C GLU A 36 3.73 15.35 -23.32
N ARG A 37 2.86 14.35 -23.29
CA ARG A 37 1.40 14.58 -23.34
C ARG A 37 0.88 15.37 -22.13
N ARG A 38 1.51 15.20 -20.95
CA ARG A 38 1.06 15.85 -19.70
C ARG A 38 1.60 17.26 -19.54
N TRP A 39 2.85 17.49 -19.95
CA TRP A 39 3.56 18.74 -19.66
C TRP A 39 4.06 19.47 -20.90
N GLY A 40 3.81 18.96 -22.12
CA GLY A 40 4.23 19.59 -23.37
C GLY A 40 5.76 19.59 -23.59
N ARG A 41 6.49 18.78 -22.82
CA ARG A 41 7.97 18.67 -22.88
C ARG A 41 8.38 17.21 -22.76
N ASN A 42 9.43 16.82 -23.47
CA ASN A 42 9.99 15.44 -23.46
C ASN A 42 11.39 15.36 -22.81
N ASP A 43 11.92 16.48 -22.35
CA ASP A 43 13.24 16.61 -21.74
C ASP A 43 13.20 16.59 -20.19
N LEU A 44 12.03 16.30 -19.61
CA LEU A 44 11.87 16.26 -18.16
C LEU A 44 12.28 14.90 -17.57
N ILE A 45 12.94 14.93 -16.41
CA ILE A 45 13.21 13.73 -15.63
C ILE A 45 11.93 13.34 -14.87
N PRO A 46 11.31 12.19 -15.16
CA PRO A 46 10.05 11.82 -14.54
C PRO A 46 10.28 11.30 -13.10
N MET A 47 9.77 12.03 -12.11
CA MET A 47 9.81 11.66 -10.69
C MET A 47 8.42 11.63 -10.04
N TRP A 48 7.37 11.45 -10.84
CA TRP A 48 5.96 11.59 -10.43
C TRP A 48 5.22 10.28 -10.23
N VAL A 49 5.74 9.16 -10.76
CA VAL A 49 5.24 7.80 -10.53
C VAL A 49 6.30 7.02 -9.78
N ALA A 50 5.88 6.24 -8.78
CA ALA A 50 6.77 5.59 -7.84
C ALA A 50 7.37 4.25 -8.34
N ASP A 51 7.04 3.81 -9.57
CA ASP A 51 7.66 2.63 -10.14
C ASP A 51 9.15 2.84 -10.36
N MET A 52 9.95 1.85 -9.97
CA MET A 52 11.41 1.90 -10.07
C MET A 52 11.87 1.61 -11.50
N ASP A 53 13.04 2.17 -11.87
CA ASP A 53 13.65 1.98 -13.19
C ASP A 53 14.69 0.83 -13.20
N PHE A 54 14.73 0.04 -12.13
CA PHE A 54 15.57 -1.14 -12.02
C PHE A 54 14.89 -2.38 -12.60
N ARG A 55 15.68 -3.26 -13.19
CA ARG A 55 15.20 -4.56 -13.65
C ARG A 55 14.64 -5.38 -12.49
N THR A 56 13.51 -6.02 -12.72
CA THR A 56 12.91 -6.95 -11.76
C THR A 56 13.86 -8.12 -11.49
N ALA A 57 13.90 -8.57 -10.24
CA ALA A 57 14.76 -9.68 -9.82
C ALA A 57 14.53 -10.96 -10.65
N GLU A 58 15.61 -11.62 -11.06
CA GLU A 58 15.55 -12.77 -11.97
C GLU A 58 14.64 -13.92 -11.49
N PRO A 59 14.55 -14.26 -10.19
CA PRO A 59 13.60 -15.29 -9.75
C PRO A 59 12.13 -14.95 -10.04
N ILE A 60 11.78 -13.66 -10.06
CA ILE A 60 10.43 -13.19 -10.39
C ILE A 60 10.22 -13.33 -11.90
N ILE A 61 11.19 -12.93 -12.71
CA ILE A 61 11.14 -13.07 -14.17
C ILE A 61 11.00 -14.54 -14.57
N GLU A 62 11.76 -15.42 -13.96
CA GLU A 62 11.68 -16.86 -14.19
C GLU A 62 10.32 -17.45 -13.80
N ALA A 63 9.75 -17.01 -12.69
CA ALA A 63 8.40 -17.45 -12.29
C ALA A 63 7.34 -17.03 -13.32
N LEU A 64 7.44 -15.81 -13.85
CA LEU A 64 6.56 -15.31 -14.91
C LEU A 64 6.75 -16.08 -16.22
N ARG A 65 8.01 -16.38 -16.64
CA ARG A 65 8.29 -17.19 -17.82
C ARG A 65 7.62 -18.55 -17.74
N ARG A 66 7.86 -19.29 -16.65
CA ARG A 66 7.24 -20.61 -16.44
C ARG A 66 5.73 -20.55 -16.53
N ARG A 67 5.12 -19.50 -15.99
CA ARG A 67 3.66 -19.34 -16.05
C ARG A 67 3.18 -19.04 -17.46
N THR A 68 3.93 -18.24 -18.22
CA THR A 68 3.62 -17.92 -19.62
C THR A 68 3.80 -19.13 -20.52
N GLU A 69 4.86 -19.93 -20.34
CA GLU A 69 5.12 -21.17 -21.09
C GLU A 69 4.02 -22.21 -20.91
N HIS A 70 3.40 -22.26 -19.72
CA HIS A 70 2.24 -23.11 -19.47
C HIS A 70 1.04 -22.78 -20.38
N GLY A 71 0.85 -21.49 -20.75
CA GLY A 71 -0.07 -21.02 -21.78
C GLY A 71 -1.56 -21.09 -21.46
N ILE A 72 -1.98 -21.59 -20.29
CA ILE A 72 -3.39 -21.67 -19.90
C ILE A 72 -3.63 -20.74 -18.70
N PHE A 73 -4.42 -19.67 -18.92
CA PHE A 73 -4.67 -18.58 -17.97
C PHE A 73 -6.15 -18.58 -17.54
N GLY A 74 -6.65 -19.70 -17.04
CA GLY A 74 -8.01 -19.83 -16.56
C GLY A 74 -8.19 -19.31 -15.13
N TYR A 75 -9.28 -19.72 -14.48
CA TYR A 75 -9.55 -19.39 -13.09
C TYR A 75 -8.43 -19.94 -12.18
N THR A 76 -7.74 -19.04 -11.49
CA THR A 76 -6.61 -19.40 -10.63
C THR A 76 -6.93 -19.01 -9.18
N ARG A 77 -6.74 -19.92 -8.26
CA ARG A 77 -6.78 -19.62 -6.83
C ARG A 77 -5.43 -19.12 -6.34
N VAL A 78 -5.42 -18.33 -5.28
CA VAL A 78 -4.17 -17.97 -4.60
C VAL A 78 -3.60 -19.22 -3.91
N PRO A 79 -2.36 -19.64 -4.23
CA PRO A 79 -1.78 -20.87 -3.69
C PRO A 79 -1.41 -20.72 -2.22
N ASP A 80 -1.36 -21.84 -1.48
CA ASP A 80 -0.98 -21.82 -0.06
C ASP A 80 0.44 -21.29 0.15
N ALA A 81 1.35 -21.54 -0.79
CA ALA A 81 2.71 -21.00 -0.78
C ALA A 81 2.77 -19.45 -0.71
N TYR A 82 1.77 -18.75 -1.25
CA TYR A 82 1.66 -17.29 -1.13
C TYR A 82 1.48 -16.88 0.34
N TYR A 83 0.52 -17.51 1.01
CA TYR A 83 0.22 -17.20 2.40
C TYR A 83 1.36 -17.59 3.35
N GLU A 84 2.02 -18.71 3.07
CA GLU A 84 3.22 -19.12 3.80
C GLU A 84 4.39 -18.13 3.63
N ALA A 85 4.59 -17.63 2.40
CA ALA A 85 5.62 -16.62 2.14
C ALA A 85 5.32 -15.32 2.87
N LEU A 86 4.04 -14.88 2.84
CA LEU A 86 3.57 -13.67 3.52
C LEU A 86 3.75 -13.77 5.04
N THR A 87 3.27 -14.83 5.66
CA THR A 87 3.36 -15.01 7.12
C THR A 87 4.82 -15.10 7.58
N ARG A 88 5.67 -15.86 6.87
CA ARG A 88 7.10 -15.92 7.16
C ARG A 88 7.81 -14.56 7.00
N TRP A 89 7.38 -13.75 6.03
CA TRP A 89 7.93 -12.40 5.85
C TRP A 89 7.64 -11.53 7.07
N PHE A 90 6.37 -11.44 7.50
CA PHE A 90 5.97 -10.64 8.65
C PHE A 90 6.63 -11.10 9.95
N GLU A 91 6.72 -12.41 10.18
CA GLU A 91 7.39 -12.96 11.34
C GLU A 91 8.88 -12.59 11.35
N ARG A 92 9.58 -12.81 10.22
CA ARG A 92 11.03 -12.56 10.13
C ARG A 92 11.40 -11.09 10.18
N ARG A 93 10.59 -10.21 9.54
CA ARG A 93 10.93 -8.79 9.37
C ARG A 93 10.36 -7.91 10.48
N HIS A 94 9.26 -8.30 11.06
CA HIS A 94 8.50 -7.47 12.00
C HIS A 94 8.22 -8.17 13.34
N GLY A 95 8.63 -9.42 13.52
CA GLY A 95 8.32 -10.20 14.71
C GLY A 95 6.81 -10.42 14.92
N TRP A 96 6.03 -10.36 13.83
CA TRP A 96 4.58 -10.47 13.90
C TRP A 96 4.09 -11.76 13.24
N THR A 97 3.55 -12.65 14.08
CA THR A 97 2.96 -13.90 13.62
C THR A 97 1.53 -13.66 13.13
N ILE A 98 1.36 -13.65 11.82
CA ILE A 98 0.05 -13.50 11.16
C ILE A 98 -0.57 -14.88 10.95
N ARG A 99 -1.84 -15.05 11.30
CA ARG A 99 -2.61 -16.25 11.00
C ARG A 99 -3.15 -16.20 9.57
N ARG A 100 -3.15 -17.36 8.90
CA ARG A 100 -3.65 -17.52 7.53
C ARG A 100 -5.10 -17.02 7.34
N ASP A 101 -5.95 -17.29 8.33
CA ASP A 101 -7.37 -16.95 8.32
C ASP A 101 -7.65 -15.44 8.51
N TRP A 102 -6.64 -14.65 8.87
CA TRP A 102 -6.72 -13.20 8.93
C TRP A 102 -6.46 -12.52 7.57
N VAL A 103 -5.96 -13.26 6.60
CA VAL A 103 -5.50 -12.71 5.33
C VAL A 103 -6.58 -12.83 4.26
N ILE A 104 -7.05 -11.70 3.76
CA ILE A 104 -7.95 -11.60 2.62
C ILE A 104 -7.15 -11.08 1.43
N TYR A 105 -7.03 -11.87 0.37
CA TYR A 105 -6.36 -11.46 -0.85
C TYR A 105 -7.21 -10.47 -1.65
N THR A 106 -6.57 -9.42 -2.15
CA THR A 106 -7.15 -8.46 -3.09
C THR A 106 -6.18 -8.19 -4.24
N SER A 107 -6.69 -7.68 -5.36
CA SER A 107 -5.87 -7.37 -6.54
C SER A 107 -5.03 -6.10 -6.42
N GLY A 108 -5.03 -5.45 -5.25
CA GLY A 108 -4.23 -4.25 -4.97
C GLY A 108 -4.82 -3.42 -3.83
N VAL A 109 -4.07 -2.40 -3.39
CA VAL A 109 -4.44 -1.54 -2.24
C VAL A 109 -5.70 -0.73 -2.53
N VAL A 110 -5.85 -0.13 -3.71
CA VAL A 110 -7.03 0.69 -4.04
C VAL A 110 -8.32 -0.15 -4.05
N PRO A 111 -8.36 -1.34 -4.68
CA PRO A 111 -9.49 -2.26 -4.53
C PRO A 111 -9.75 -2.68 -3.07
N ALA A 112 -8.69 -2.92 -2.29
CA ALA A 112 -8.83 -3.26 -0.87
C ALA A 112 -9.48 -2.13 -0.07
N VAL A 113 -9.01 -0.89 -0.22
CA VAL A 113 -9.58 0.30 0.43
C VAL A 113 -11.05 0.47 0.05
N SER A 114 -11.40 0.33 -1.23
CA SER A 114 -12.79 0.42 -1.69
C SER A 114 -13.67 -0.68 -1.08
N ALA A 115 -13.16 -1.91 -1.00
CA ALA A 115 -13.89 -3.03 -0.38
C ALA A 115 -14.11 -2.81 1.13
N ILE A 116 -13.11 -2.28 1.83
CA ILE A 116 -13.18 -1.95 3.27
C ILE A 116 -14.23 -0.85 3.51
N ILE A 117 -14.18 0.24 2.73
CA ILE A 117 -15.17 1.32 2.85
C ILE A 117 -16.57 0.73 2.64
N LYS A 118 -16.79 -0.01 1.56
CA LYS A 118 -18.08 -0.63 1.26
C LYS A 118 -18.58 -1.58 2.34
N ALA A 119 -17.67 -2.29 3.00
CA ALA A 119 -18.03 -3.25 4.05
C ALA A 119 -18.37 -2.60 5.40
N LEU A 120 -17.76 -1.44 5.70
CA LEU A 120 -17.80 -0.83 7.03
C LEU A 120 -18.59 0.49 7.09
N THR A 121 -19.10 0.96 5.95
CA THR A 121 -19.85 2.21 5.87
C THR A 121 -21.12 2.05 5.02
N ALA A 122 -22.04 2.99 5.16
CA ALA A 122 -23.20 3.16 4.29
C ALA A 122 -23.07 4.46 3.46
N PRO A 123 -23.78 4.60 2.34
CA PRO A 123 -23.86 5.87 1.61
C PRO A 123 -24.30 7.01 2.53
N GLY A 124 -23.58 8.14 2.49
CA GLY A 124 -23.81 9.30 3.38
C GLY A 124 -22.98 9.27 4.67
N ASP A 125 -22.37 8.15 5.03
CA ASP A 125 -21.36 8.11 6.10
C ASP A 125 -20.09 8.86 5.70
N ARG A 126 -19.26 9.18 6.69
CA ARG A 126 -17.99 9.91 6.50
C ARG A 126 -16.80 9.01 6.79
N VAL A 127 -15.76 9.20 6.01
CA VAL A 127 -14.46 8.56 6.19
C VAL A 127 -13.41 9.62 6.50
N LEU A 128 -12.74 9.46 7.66
CA LEU A 128 -11.72 10.39 8.13
C LEU A 128 -10.39 10.13 7.41
N VAL A 129 -9.75 11.20 6.96
CA VAL A 129 -8.41 11.21 6.38
C VAL A 129 -7.61 12.41 6.88
N GLN A 130 -6.29 12.29 6.88
CA GLN A 130 -5.36 13.37 7.25
C GLN A 130 -4.73 13.95 5.97
N THR A 131 -4.95 15.23 5.68
CA THR A 131 -4.44 15.86 4.44
C THR A 131 -3.17 16.68 4.66
N PRO A 132 -2.27 16.75 3.64
CA PRO A 132 -2.35 16.10 2.32
C PRO A 132 -2.19 14.59 2.43
N VAL A 133 -2.91 13.80 1.61
CA VAL A 133 -2.87 12.33 1.65
C VAL A 133 -3.04 11.75 0.24
N TYR A 134 -2.77 10.47 0.10
CA TYR A 134 -2.87 9.73 -1.16
C TYR A 134 -4.23 9.95 -1.83
N ASN A 135 -4.20 10.47 -3.05
CA ASN A 135 -5.38 10.93 -3.78
C ASN A 135 -6.44 9.85 -4.04
N CYS A 136 -6.01 8.57 -4.14
CA CYS A 136 -6.95 7.46 -4.33
C CYS A 136 -7.88 7.24 -3.13
N PHE A 137 -7.56 7.75 -1.94
CA PHE A 137 -8.49 7.71 -0.80
C PHE A 137 -9.77 8.49 -1.11
N PHE A 138 -9.63 9.69 -1.66
CA PHE A 138 -10.79 10.54 -2.01
C PHE A 138 -11.67 9.89 -3.08
N SER A 139 -11.08 9.30 -4.12
CA SER A 139 -11.86 8.61 -5.16
C SER A 139 -12.54 7.36 -4.62
N SER A 140 -11.87 6.58 -3.78
CA SER A 140 -12.44 5.39 -3.14
C SER A 140 -13.62 5.76 -2.22
N ILE A 141 -13.50 6.83 -1.43
CA ILE A 141 -14.57 7.33 -0.56
C ILE A 141 -15.78 7.75 -1.39
N ARG A 142 -15.56 8.64 -2.37
CA ARG A 142 -16.62 9.17 -3.22
C ARG A 142 -17.34 8.07 -4.01
N ASN A 143 -16.58 7.11 -4.58
CA ASN A 143 -17.14 6.05 -5.40
C ASN A 143 -18.00 5.04 -4.59
N ASN A 144 -17.86 5.03 -3.27
CA ASN A 144 -18.71 4.26 -2.37
C ASN A 144 -19.87 5.09 -1.77
N GLY A 145 -20.11 6.30 -2.27
CA GLY A 145 -21.21 7.16 -1.82
C GLY A 145 -20.97 7.80 -0.46
N CYS A 146 -19.73 7.79 0.03
CA CYS A 146 -19.37 8.38 1.32
C CYS A 146 -18.81 9.80 1.15
N GLU A 147 -18.85 10.57 2.25
CA GLU A 147 -18.23 11.89 2.34
C GLU A 147 -16.84 11.79 2.99
N THR A 148 -15.93 12.68 2.61
CA THR A 148 -14.63 12.78 3.26
C THR A 148 -14.71 13.71 4.48
N ALA A 149 -14.32 13.21 5.65
CA ALA A 149 -13.98 14.05 6.79
C ALA A 149 -12.47 14.32 6.76
N VAL A 150 -12.08 15.58 6.83
CA VAL A 150 -10.67 15.98 6.71
C VAL A 150 -10.15 16.50 8.02
N SER A 151 -9.04 15.94 8.51
CA SER A 151 -8.21 16.52 9.58
C SER A 151 -6.88 16.94 8.97
N PRO A 152 -6.66 18.24 8.73
CA PRO A 152 -5.43 18.72 8.11
C PRO A 152 -4.22 18.47 9.01
N LEU A 153 -3.13 17.99 8.43
CA LEU A 153 -1.84 17.95 9.11
C LEU A 153 -1.24 19.36 9.20
N VAL A 154 -0.53 19.61 10.27
CA VAL A 154 0.22 20.85 10.45
C VAL A 154 1.62 20.68 9.87
N TYR A 155 2.02 21.55 8.96
CA TYR A 155 3.37 21.57 8.41
C TYR A 155 4.18 22.65 9.12
N ALA A 156 5.24 22.23 9.81
CA ALA A 156 6.19 23.12 10.47
C ALA A 156 7.58 22.48 10.45
N ASP A 157 8.61 23.29 10.34
CA ASP A 157 10.02 22.89 10.43
C ASP A 157 10.39 21.72 9.48
N GLY A 158 9.83 21.73 8.27
CA GLY A 158 10.12 20.73 7.25
C GLY A 158 9.40 19.39 7.44
N THR A 159 8.50 19.27 8.41
CA THR A 159 7.77 18.03 8.69
C THR A 159 6.28 18.24 8.89
N TYR A 160 5.50 17.18 8.71
CA TYR A 160 4.07 17.17 9.04
C TYR A 160 3.83 16.56 10.41
N THR A 161 2.92 17.14 11.17
CA THR A 161 2.48 16.66 12.48
C THR A 161 0.94 16.55 12.53
N VAL A 162 0.42 15.76 13.47
CA VAL A 162 -1.02 15.60 13.67
C VAL A 162 -1.51 16.69 14.61
N ASP A 163 -2.54 17.45 14.17
CA ASP A 163 -3.39 18.21 15.09
C ASP A 163 -4.37 17.24 15.77
N PHE A 164 -4.00 16.77 16.95
CA PHE A 164 -4.79 15.78 17.66
C PHE A 164 -6.12 16.30 18.18
N ASP A 165 -6.25 17.59 18.42
CA ASP A 165 -7.50 18.20 18.88
C ASP A 165 -8.51 18.24 17.73
N ASP A 166 -8.07 18.64 16.52
CA ASP A 166 -8.89 18.57 15.32
C ASP A 166 -9.21 17.12 14.94
N PHE A 167 -8.22 16.22 15.02
CA PHE A 167 -8.41 14.81 14.72
C PHE A 167 -9.49 14.18 15.62
N GLU A 168 -9.42 14.38 16.93
CA GLU A 168 -10.39 13.86 17.89
C GLU A 168 -11.77 14.47 17.69
N LYS A 169 -11.86 15.77 17.46
CA LYS A 169 -13.10 16.45 17.13
C LYS A 169 -13.77 15.88 15.87
N LYS A 170 -12.98 15.59 14.83
CA LYS A 170 -13.52 14.96 13.60
C LYS A 170 -13.90 13.51 13.81
N ALA A 171 -13.11 12.77 14.57
CA ALA A 171 -13.39 11.38 14.92
C ALA A 171 -14.69 11.23 15.75
N ALA A 172 -15.02 12.22 16.56
CA ALA A 172 -16.24 12.23 17.39
C ALA A 172 -17.54 12.53 16.60
N ASP A 173 -17.47 12.95 15.33
CA ASP A 173 -18.65 13.11 14.48
C ASP A 173 -19.31 11.74 14.26
N GLN A 174 -20.57 11.59 14.66
CA GLN A 174 -21.30 10.32 14.57
C GLN A 174 -21.44 9.75 13.15
N ARG A 175 -21.29 10.58 12.13
CA ARG A 175 -21.27 10.14 10.73
C ARG A 175 -19.91 9.58 10.30
N VAL A 176 -18.84 9.86 11.04
CA VAL A 176 -17.53 9.29 10.77
C VAL A 176 -17.50 7.85 11.28
N LYS A 177 -17.30 6.89 10.37
CA LYS A 177 -17.32 5.46 10.68
C LYS A 177 -15.96 4.79 10.53
N LEU A 178 -15.09 5.38 9.70
CA LEU A 178 -13.82 4.79 9.33
C LEU A 178 -12.74 5.87 9.30
N PHE A 179 -11.55 5.53 9.80
CA PHE A 179 -10.33 6.30 9.60
C PHE A 179 -9.38 5.55 8.65
N LEU A 180 -8.97 6.20 7.56
CA LEU A 180 -7.94 5.68 6.64
C LEU A 180 -6.58 6.28 7.01
N LEU A 181 -5.77 5.49 7.69
CA LEU A 181 -4.39 5.83 8.02
C LEU A 181 -3.48 5.60 6.82
N CYS A 182 -2.70 6.60 6.44
CA CYS A 182 -1.58 6.46 5.50
C CYS A 182 -0.26 6.36 6.27
N ASN A 183 0.38 5.18 6.24
CA ASN A 183 1.65 4.95 6.92
C ASN A 183 2.49 3.90 6.17
N PRO A 184 3.70 4.21 5.67
CA PRO A 184 4.30 5.55 5.61
C PRO A 184 3.41 6.57 4.91
N HIS A 185 3.47 7.84 5.36
CA HIS A 185 2.53 8.86 4.90
C HIS A 185 2.88 9.41 3.52
N ASN A 186 1.98 9.26 2.56
CA ASN A 186 2.11 9.76 1.19
C ASN A 186 1.07 10.88 0.94
N PRO A 187 1.46 12.07 0.48
CA PRO A 187 2.80 12.51 0.03
C PRO A 187 3.69 13.12 1.10
N GLY A 188 3.29 13.16 2.36
CA GLY A 188 4.00 13.84 3.45
C GLY A 188 5.42 13.33 3.71
N GLY A 189 5.77 12.14 3.21
CA GLY A 189 7.13 11.60 3.23
C GLY A 189 7.65 11.25 4.63
N ARG A 190 6.76 10.87 5.56
CA ARG A 190 7.16 10.47 6.92
C ARG A 190 6.54 9.14 7.37
N VAL A 191 7.16 8.51 8.33
CA VAL A 191 6.61 7.41 9.12
C VAL A 191 6.12 7.98 10.46
N TRP A 192 4.90 7.61 10.86
CA TRP A 192 4.36 8.00 12.17
C TRP A 192 5.10 7.31 13.29
N THR A 193 5.37 8.05 14.38
CA THR A 193 5.99 7.44 15.56
C THR A 193 5.02 6.47 16.24
N ARG A 194 5.58 5.61 17.11
CA ARG A 194 4.79 4.67 17.89
C ARG A 194 3.77 5.41 18.78
N GLU A 195 4.18 6.51 19.38
CA GLU A 195 3.36 7.35 20.27
C GLU A 195 2.20 7.98 19.50
N GLU A 196 2.46 8.51 18.29
CA GLU A 196 1.43 9.08 17.42
C GLU A 196 0.41 8.01 17.00
N LEU A 197 0.89 6.82 16.62
CA LEU A 197 0.01 5.70 16.23
C LEU A 197 -0.85 5.23 17.40
N ILE A 198 -0.28 5.12 18.60
CA ILE A 198 -1.03 4.76 19.81
C ILE A 198 -2.11 5.80 20.08
N ARG A 199 -1.76 7.09 20.08
CA ARG A 199 -2.72 8.18 20.35
C ARG A 199 -3.85 8.22 19.32
N MET A 200 -3.55 8.06 18.03
CA MET A 200 -4.59 7.93 16.99
C MET A 200 -5.49 6.71 17.25
N GLY A 201 -4.90 5.57 17.57
CA GLY A 201 -5.63 4.34 17.88
C GLY A 201 -6.56 4.48 19.08
N GLU A 202 -6.09 5.10 20.18
CA GLU A 202 -6.88 5.35 21.37
C GLU A 202 -8.08 6.27 21.07
N ILE A 203 -7.89 7.33 20.29
CA ILE A 203 -8.98 8.20 19.84
C ILE A 203 -9.98 7.39 19.01
N CYS A 204 -9.53 6.59 18.06
CA CYS A 204 -10.42 5.76 17.25
C CYS A 204 -11.23 4.78 18.10
N ILE A 205 -10.62 4.15 19.10
CA ILE A 205 -11.32 3.24 20.02
C ILE A 205 -12.38 3.99 20.83
N ARG A 206 -12.06 5.15 21.40
CA ARG A 206 -13.03 5.97 22.15
C ARG A 206 -14.20 6.44 21.29
N CYS A 207 -13.94 6.76 20.03
CA CYS A 207 -14.94 7.22 19.06
C CYS A 207 -15.62 6.08 18.30
N LEU A 208 -15.33 4.82 18.60
CA LEU A 208 -15.87 3.61 17.94
C LEU A 208 -15.67 3.60 16.43
N LEU A 209 -14.52 4.11 15.97
CA LEU A 209 -14.16 4.09 14.54
C LEU A 209 -13.48 2.79 14.14
N TYR A 210 -13.79 2.31 12.96
CA TYR A 210 -12.94 1.31 12.29
C TYR A 210 -11.64 1.96 11.81
N THR A 211 -10.52 1.26 11.96
CA THR A 211 -9.21 1.71 11.47
C THR A 211 -8.71 0.75 10.42
N SER A 212 -8.31 1.28 9.27
CA SER A 212 -7.63 0.52 8.24
C SER A 212 -6.25 1.15 8.02
N PRO A 213 -5.15 0.50 8.45
CA PRO A 213 -3.82 0.91 8.07
C PRO A 213 -3.63 0.64 6.58
N SER A 214 -3.06 1.61 5.84
CA SER A 214 -2.61 1.38 4.48
C SER A 214 -1.31 0.56 4.54
N PRO A 215 -1.27 -0.67 4.01
CA PRO A 215 -0.03 -1.42 3.94
C PRO A 215 0.80 -0.88 2.77
N ARG A 216 1.77 -0.07 3.07
CA ARG A 216 2.94 0.06 2.22
C ARG A 216 4.14 -0.23 3.11
N ASP A 217 4.63 -1.47 2.94
CA ASP A 217 5.91 -2.06 3.35
C ASP A 217 6.45 -1.85 4.74
#